data_f8fe689151573218d6fbfaddcd02bfbb
#
_entry.id   f8fe689151573218d6fbfaddcd02bfbb
#
_cell.length_a   1.000
_cell.length_b   1.000
_cell.length_c   1.000
_cell.angle_alpha   90.00
_cell.angle_beta   90.00
_cell.angle_gamma   90.00
#
_symmetry.space_group_name_H-M   'P 1'
#
loop_
_entity.id
_entity.type
_entity.pdbx_description
1 polymer ?
#
loop_
_entity_poly.entity_id
_entity_poly.type
_entity_poly.pdbx_seq_one_letter_code
_entity_poly.pdbx_strand_id
1 'polypeptide(L)'
;MHSELLDRSYHFLNFLPEVADFLVQKHKESGLKVDEKGLYNLVTEADLKAESMILDEIQKNFPLDGILSEERGKIDGKSNYTWVVDPLDGTTNYTHGLPLYGISVGVVETESMTPVIGMVFFPELNTYYHAIKGQGAFREKTPIQVSRTSSLKDSLFVTGFPYDRNLSLDTLMQYYKSILQKSRGIRRTGAATLDLCWLAEGKFEGYYELGLKPWDMAAAGLIVLEAKGKITSMDGNDFSILIPSLLASNGLVHEYLLAEFEGQINRVVY
;
A
#
# COMPACT_ATOMS: atom_id res chain seq x y z
N MET A 1 -23.97 -6.14 -7.38
CA MET A 1 -22.66 -6.35 -6.72
C MET A 1 -21.50 -6.50 -7.71
N HIS A 2 -21.46 -7.54 -8.59
CA HIS A 2 -20.32 -7.72 -9.50
C HIS A 2 -20.18 -6.59 -10.56
N SER A 3 -21.27 -6.16 -11.18
CA SER A 3 -21.25 -5.02 -12.12
C SER A 3 -20.84 -3.70 -11.49
N GLU A 4 -21.25 -3.45 -10.26
CA GLU A 4 -20.92 -2.20 -9.54
C GLU A 4 -19.44 -2.08 -9.24
N LEU A 5 -18.75 -3.20 -8.92
CA LEU A 5 -17.30 -3.22 -8.70
C LEU A 5 -16.55 -3.01 -10.03
N LEU A 6 -17.02 -3.63 -11.11
CA LEU A 6 -16.44 -3.44 -12.43
C LEU A 6 -16.57 -1.98 -12.90
N ASP A 7 -17.73 -1.36 -12.69
CA ASP A 7 -17.97 0.04 -13.08
C ASP A 7 -17.00 0.98 -12.33
N ARG A 8 -16.84 0.82 -11.02
CA ARG A 8 -15.90 1.61 -10.20
C ARG A 8 -14.47 1.41 -10.66
N SER A 9 -14.04 0.16 -10.81
CA SER A 9 -12.67 -0.17 -11.21
C SER A 9 -12.37 0.37 -12.61
N TYR A 10 -13.25 0.13 -13.60
CA TYR A 10 -13.06 0.60 -14.96
C TYR A 10 -13.00 2.13 -15.04
N HIS A 11 -13.91 2.81 -14.35
CA HIS A 11 -13.95 4.28 -14.31
C HIS A 11 -12.63 4.85 -13.81
N PHE A 12 -12.15 4.36 -12.65
CA PHE A 12 -10.94 4.89 -12.02
C PHE A 12 -9.65 4.48 -12.74
N LEU A 13 -9.57 3.28 -13.32
CA LEU A 13 -8.42 2.90 -14.16
C LEU A 13 -8.24 3.82 -15.37
N ASN A 14 -9.33 4.43 -15.87
CA ASN A 14 -9.26 5.42 -16.95
C ASN A 14 -9.00 6.85 -16.45
N PHE A 15 -9.36 7.18 -15.22
CA PHE A 15 -9.20 8.51 -14.64
C PHE A 15 -7.81 8.72 -14.00
N LEU A 16 -7.29 7.74 -13.26
CA LEU A 16 -6.05 7.88 -12.51
C LEU A 16 -4.81 8.27 -13.33
N PRO A 17 -4.70 7.97 -14.64
CA PRO A 17 -3.64 8.51 -15.48
C PRO A 17 -3.57 10.05 -15.49
N GLU A 18 -4.70 10.76 -15.38
CA GLU A 18 -4.72 12.22 -15.30
C GLU A 18 -4.06 12.73 -14.01
N VAL A 19 -4.33 12.07 -12.88
CA VAL A 19 -3.69 12.37 -11.59
C VAL A 19 -2.20 12.04 -11.64
N ALA A 20 -1.84 10.92 -12.28
CA ALA A 20 -0.45 10.52 -12.46
C ALA A 20 0.34 11.54 -13.28
N ASP A 21 -0.22 12.01 -14.39
CA ASP A 21 0.39 13.04 -15.23
C ASP A 21 0.57 14.36 -14.48
N PHE A 22 -0.42 14.76 -13.67
CA PHE A 22 -0.31 15.91 -12.79
C PHE A 22 0.87 15.79 -11.82
N LEU A 23 1.01 14.65 -11.12
CA LEU A 23 2.11 14.42 -10.18
C LEU A 23 3.47 14.44 -10.87
N VAL A 24 3.62 13.83 -12.05
CA VAL A 24 4.87 13.87 -12.84
C VAL A 24 5.23 15.30 -13.27
N GLN A 25 4.26 16.08 -13.69
CA GLN A 25 4.48 17.49 -14.05
C GLN A 25 4.95 18.30 -12.84
N LYS A 26 4.26 18.16 -11.71
CA LYS A 26 4.62 18.83 -10.45
C LYS A 26 5.99 18.40 -9.92
N HIS A 27 6.33 17.14 -10.02
CA HIS A 27 7.64 16.62 -9.61
C HIS A 27 8.81 17.27 -10.38
N LYS A 28 8.58 17.66 -11.64
CA LYS A 28 9.59 18.34 -12.48
C LYS A 28 9.69 19.85 -12.22
N GLU A 29 8.71 20.46 -11.55
CA GLU A 29 8.76 21.87 -11.20
C GLU A 29 9.74 22.11 -10.05
N SER A 30 10.54 23.16 -10.11
CA SER A 30 11.40 23.58 -9.01
C SER A 30 10.58 24.34 -7.96
N GLY A 31 10.81 24.06 -6.67
CA GLY A 31 10.22 24.85 -5.57
C GLY A 31 8.88 24.33 -5.05
N LEU A 32 8.71 23.02 -5.00
CA LEU A 32 7.59 22.37 -4.28
C LEU A 32 7.48 22.94 -2.86
N LYS A 33 6.30 23.39 -2.49
CA LYS A 33 6.00 23.73 -1.09
C LYS A 33 5.80 22.43 -0.33
N VAL A 34 6.57 22.27 0.74
CA VAL A 34 6.55 21.11 1.62
C VAL A 34 6.19 21.60 3.01
N ASP A 35 5.15 21.04 3.60
CA ASP A 35 4.76 21.27 4.98
C ASP A 35 5.01 20.00 5.81
N GLU A 36 5.32 20.16 7.09
CA GLU A 36 5.51 19.06 8.02
C GLU A 36 4.21 18.79 8.81
N LYS A 37 3.62 17.61 8.66
CA LYS A 37 2.47 17.15 9.48
C LYS A 37 2.90 16.67 10.86
N GLY A 38 4.19 16.44 11.08
CA GLY A 38 4.80 15.93 12.30
C GLY A 38 6.26 15.61 12.09
N LEU A 39 6.91 15.03 13.11
CA LEU A 39 8.31 14.65 13.02
C LEU A 39 8.49 13.59 11.91
N TYR A 40 9.16 13.97 10.81
CA TYR A 40 9.41 13.14 9.61
C TYR A 40 8.19 12.84 8.70
N ASN A 41 7.00 13.37 8.98
CA ASN A 41 5.84 13.21 8.09
C ASN A 41 5.64 14.50 7.28
N LEU A 42 5.67 14.38 5.95
CA LEU A 42 5.62 15.48 5.01
C LEU A 42 4.29 15.49 4.26
N VAL A 43 3.84 16.66 3.86
CA VAL A 43 2.77 16.87 2.88
C VAL A 43 3.19 17.94 1.91
N THR A 44 2.81 17.80 0.66
CA THR A 44 3.07 18.81 -0.36
C THR A 44 1.76 19.35 -0.95
N GLU A 45 1.85 20.47 -1.65
CA GLU A 45 0.71 20.95 -2.43
C GLU A 45 0.26 19.96 -3.51
N ALA A 46 1.16 19.04 -3.92
CA ALA A 46 0.85 17.99 -4.87
C ALA A 46 -0.07 16.91 -4.26
N ASP A 47 0.18 16.47 -3.00
CA ASP A 47 -0.69 15.55 -2.27
C ASP A 47 -2.12 16.10 -2.18
N LEU A 48 -2.26 17.34 -1.69
CA LEU A 48 -3.56 17.98 -1.49
C LEU A 48 -4.33 18.16 -2.81
N LYS A 49 -3.63 18.49 -3.89
CA LYS A 49 -4.28 18.67 -5.20
C LYS A 49 -4.65 17.34 -5.84
N ALA A 50 -3.77 16.33 -5.77
CA ALA A 50 -4.05 14.99 -6.24
C ALA A 50 -5.24 14.39 -5.48
N GLU A 51 -5.28 14.54 -4.15
CA GLU A 51 -6.43 14.12 -3.36
C GLU A 51 -7.71 14.82 -3.82
N SER A 52 -7.69 16.15 -3.99
CA SER A 52 -8.87 16.90 -4.46
C SER A 52 -9.40 16.33 -5.79
N MET A 53 -8.52 16.06 -6.76
CA MET A 53 -8.92 15.49 -8.05
C MET A 53 -9.61 14.14 -7.87
N ILE A 54 -9.04 13.25 -7.04
CA ILE A 54 -9.59 11.91 -6.78
C ILE A 54 -10.94 12.01 -6.08
N LEU A 55 -11.04 12.82 -5.01
CA LEU A 55 -12.26 12.94 -4.23
C LEU A 55 -13.40 13.60 -5.02
N ASP A 56 -13.09 14.64 -5.82
CA ASP A 56 -14.08 15.30 -6.68
C ASP A 56 -14.65 14.30 -7.71
N GLU A 57 -13.80 13.42 -8.28
CA GLU A 57 -14.23 12.39 -9.22
C GLU A 57 -15.06 11.29 -8.56
N ILE A 58 -14.72 10.88 -7.31
CA ILE A 58 -15.54 9.97 -6.52
C ILE A 58 -16.93 10.58 -6.26
N GLN A 59 -16.97 11.80 -5.74
CA GLN A 59 -18.23 12.46 -5.39
C GLN A 59 -19.15 12.70 -6.58
N LYS A 60 -18.57 12.98 -7.75
CA LYS A 60 -19.30 13.19 -9.00
C LYS A 60 -19.95 11.91 -9.52
N ASN A 61 -19.23 10.77 -9.50
CA ASN A 61 -19.68 9.54 -10.16
C ASN A 61 -20.26 8.52 -9.18
N PHE A 62 -19.85 8.56 -7.90
CA PHE A 62 -20.28 7.64 -6.83
C PHE A 62 -20.71 8.41 -5.58
N PRO A 63 -21.68 9.35 -5.68
CA PRO A 63 -22.01 10.31 -4.60
C PRO A 63 -22.58 9.67 -3.33
N LEU A 64 -22.94 8.39 -3.37
CA LEU A 64 -23.42 7.66 -2.20
C LEU A 64 -22.33 6.88 -1.46
N ASP A 65 -21.14 6.76 -2.05
CA ASP A 65 -20.05 6.01 -1.42
C ASP A 65 -19.37 6.84 -0.33
N GLY A 66 -18.86 6.16 0.70
CA GLY A 66 -18.01 6.76 1.72
C GLY A 66 -16.59 6.98 1.20
N ILE A 67 -15.82 7.80 1.90
CA ILE A 67 -14.41 8.07 1.60
C ILE A 67 -13.62 8.04 2.91
N LEU A 68 -12.44 7.42 2.87
CA LEU A 68 -11.41 7.51 3.88
C LEU A 68 -10.10 7.85 3.16
N SER A 69 -9.59 9.07 3.36
CA SER A 69 -8.38 9.53 2.69
C SER A 69 -7.34 10.04 3.67
N GLU A 70 -6.08 10.07 3.25
CA GLU A 70 -4.97 10.45 4.11
C GLU A 70 -5.07 11.90 4.60
N GLU A 71 -5.37 12.84 3.70
CA GLU A 71 -5.29 14.26 3.99
C GLU A 71 -6.59 14.83 4.56
N ARG A 72 -7.73 14.44 4.01
CA ARG A 72 -9.05 14.94 4.43
C ARG A 72 -9.76 14.06 5.44
N GLY A 73 -9.26 12.84 5.67
CA GLY A 73 -9.86 11.90 6.61
C GLY A 73 -11.16 11.26 6.09
N LYS A 74 -12.14 11.08 6.98
CA LYS A 74 -13.36 10.31 6.70
C LYS A 74 -14.51 11.19 6.25
N ILE A 75 -15.21 10.75 5.19
CA ILE A 75 -16.50 11.26 4.72
C ILE A 75 -17.47 10.07 4.71
N ASP A 76 -18.54 10.13 5.49
CA ASP A 76 -19.54 9.06 5.56
C ASP A 76 -20.38 9.00 4.29
N GLY A 77 -20.59 7.79 3.78
CA GLY A 77 -21.46 7.49 2.65
C GLY A 77 -22.78 6.84 3.06
N LYS A 78 -23.62 6.53 2.07
CA LYS A 78 -24.91 5.80 2.25
C LYS A 78 -24.92 4.47 1.50
N SER A 79 -23.91 4.18 0.71
CA SER A 79 -23.76 2.90 0.03
C SER A 79 -23.03 1.89 0.91
N ASN A 80 -22.88 0.67 0.40
CA ASN A 80 -22.09 -0.38 1.05
C ASN A 80 -20.60 -0.28 0.77
N TYR A 81 -20.13 0.79 0.12
CA TYR A 81 -18.73 0.95 -0.31
C TYR A 81 -18.11 2.22 0.25
N THR A 82 -16.85 2.10 0.65
CA THR A 82 -15.99 3.22 1.07
C THR A 82 -14.71 3.18 0.24
N TRP A 83 -14.37 4.31 -0.35
CA TRP A 83 -13.10 4.53 -1.04
C TRP A 83 -12.01 4.82 -0.01
N VAL A 84 -10.87 4.16 -0.16
CA VAL A 84 -9.70 4.33 0.72
C VAL A 84 -8.56 4.85 -0.16
N VAL A 85 -8.12 6.09 0.09
CA VAL A 85 -7.28 6.85 -0.84
C VAL A 85 -6.00 7.33 -0.16
N ASP A 86 -4.87 7.02 -0.78
CA ASP A 86 -3.60 7.69 -0.60
C ASP A 86 -3.25 8.39 -1.92
N PRO A 87 -3.26 9.73 -1.95
CA PRO A 87 -3.00 10.48 -3.18
C PRO A 87 -1.53 10.41 -3.61
N LEU A 88 -0.61 10.18 -2.67
CA LEU A 88 0.83 10.16 -2.92
C LEU A 88 1.60 9.32 -1.88
N ASP A 89 1.52 7.98 -1.97
CA ASP A 89 2.39 7.10 -1.20
C ASP A 89 3.86 7.33 -1.57
N GLY A 90 4.69 7.55 -0.56
CA GLY A 90 6.10 7.86 -0.75
C GLY A 90 6.40 9.35 -0.89
N THR A 91 5.69 10.23 -0.17
CA THR A 91 5.89 11.70 -0.17
C THR A 91 7.34 12.10 0.08
N THR A 92 8.06 11.37 0.96
CA THR A 92 9.50 11.61 1.19
C THR A 92 10.31 11.34 -0.09
N ASN A 93 10.04 10.26 -0.82
CA ASN A 93 10.69 9.98 -2.09
C ASN A 93 10.40 11.09 -3.10
N TYR A 94 9.14 11.46 -3.21
CA TYR A 94 8.68 12.54 -4.10
C TYR A 94 9.42 13.84 -3.83
N THR A 95 9.49 14.30 -2.58
CA THR A 95 10.18 15.54 -2.22
C THR A 95 11.69 15.51 -2.43
N HIS A 96 12.30 14.33 -2.43
CA HIS A 96 13.73 14.13 -2.70
C HIS A 96 14.05 13.81 -4.17
N GLY A 97 13.08 13.85 -5.07
CA GLY A 97 13.29 13.58 -6.50
C GLY A 97 13.53 12.11 -6.84
N LEU A 98 13.09 11.18 -5.97
CA LEU A 98 13.18 9.75 -6.22
C LEU A 98 11.92 9.26 -6.95
N PRO A 99 12.05 8.41 -7.99
CA PRO A 99 10.93 7.97 -8.83
C PRO A 99 10.08 6.84 -8.20
N LEU A 100 10.15 6.66 -6.88
CA LEU A 100 9.51 5.57 -6.14
C LEU A 100 8.36 6.12 -5.30
N TYR A 101 7.29 6.52 -5.98
CA TYR A 101 6.04 7.00 -5.35
C TYR A 101 4.85 6.53 -6.18
N GLY A 102 3.67 6.50 -5.56
CA GLY A 102 2.47 6.01 -6.21
C GLY A 102 1.18 6.65 -5.72
N ILE A 103 0.10 6.39 -6.44
CA ILE A 103 -1.28 6.72 -6.09
C ILE A 103 -1.96 5.43 -5.71
N SER A 104 -2.56 5.34 -4.52
CA SER A 104 -3.26 4.16 -4.03
C SER A 104 -4.75 4.46 -3.87
N VAL A 105 -5.59 3.70 -4.57
CA VAL A 105 -7.05 3.81 -4.49
C VAL A 105 -7.64 2.42 -4.28
N GLY A 106 -8.13 2.19 -3.08
CA GLY A 106 -8.89 1.00 -2.72
C GLY A 106 -10.39 1.28 -2.63
N VAL A 107 -11.21 0.25 -2.78
CA VAL A 107 -12.61 0.25 -2.36
C VAL A 107 -12.81 -0.90 -1.39
N VAL A 108 -13.47 -0.61 -0.28
CA VAL A 108 -13.79 -1.59 0.77
C VAL A 108 -15.30 -1.70 0.97
N GLU A 109 -15.75 -2.83 1.47
CA GLU A 109 -17.11 -2.95 2.04
C GLU A 109 -17.17 -2.10 3.32
N THR A 110 -18.10 -1.16 3.40
CA THR A 110 -18.13 -0.15 4.48
C THR A 110 -18.24 -0.74 5.88
N GLU A 111 -19.01 -1.81 6.07
CA GLU A 111 -19.24 -2.42 7.38
C GLU A 111 -18.02 -3.23 7.85
N SER A 112 -17.46 -4.05 6.97
CA SER A 112 -16.36 -4.96 7.31
C SER A 112 -14.97 -4.37 7.12
N MET A 113 -14.87 -3.27 6.40
CA MET A 113 -13.62 -2.68 5.92
C MET A 113 -12.76 -3.66 5.10
N THR A 114 -13.42 -4.66 4.48
CA THR A 114 -12.77 -5.66 3.63
C THR A 114 -12.51 -5.10 2.24
N PRO A 115 -11.27 -5.11 1.72
CA PRO A 115 -10.96 -4.65 0.37
C PRO A 115 -11.64 -5.49 -0.72
N VAL A 116 -12.24 -4.80 -1.71
CA VAL A 116 -12.93 -5.42 -2.86
C VAL A 116 -12.43 -4.91 -4.20
N ILE A 117 -11.80 -3.73 -4.26
CA ILE A 117 -11.06 -3.22 -5.41
C ILE A 117 -9.74 -2.64 -4.90
N GLY A 118 -8.67 -2.88 -5.63
CA GLY A 118 -7.37 -2.24 -5.42
C GLY A 118 -6.80 -1.74 -6.74
N MET A 119 -6.35 -0.49 -6.77
CA MET A 119 -5.69 0.14 -7.91
C MET A 119 -4.53 0.96 -7.40
N VAL A 120 -3.33 0.71 -7.92
CA VAL A 120 -2.11 1.44 -7.54
C VAL A 120 -1.38 1.85 -8.81
N PHE A 121 -1.10 3.15 -8.95
CA PHE A 121 -0.37 3.73 -10.07
C PHE A 121 1.01 4.22 -9.62
N PHE A 122 2.04 3.92 -10.40
CA PHE A 122 3.40 4.41 -10.21
C PHE A 122 3.78 5.29 -11.40
N PRO A 123 3.57 6.63 -11.31
CA PRO A 123 3.67 7.54 -12.44
C PRO A 123 5.04 7.51 -13.13
N GLU A 124 6.12 7.62 -12.37
CA GLU A 124 7.49 7.64 -12.94
C GLU A 124 7.94 6.28 -13.46
N LEU A 125 7.35 5.18 -12.97
CA LEU A 125 7.60 3.84 -13.49
C LEU A 125 6.70 3.49 -14.68
N ASN A 126 5.78 4.40 -15.04
CA ASN A 126 4.80 4.25 -16.12
C ASN A 126 4.09 2.88 -16.08
N THR A 127 3.59 2.51 -14.90
CA THR A 127 2.91 1.22 -14.69
C THR A 127 1.85 1.32 -13.60
N TYR A 128 0.89 0.42 -13.65
CA TYR A 128 -0.14 0.30 -12.62
C TYR A 128 -0.47 -1.16 -12.34
N TYR A 129 -0.98 -1.39 -11.14
CA TYR A 129 -1.45 -2.68 -10.65
C TYR A 129 -2.90 -2.56 -10.23
N HIS A 130 -3.68 -3.60 -10.47
CA HIS A 130 -5.06 -3.62 -10.03
C HIS A 130 -5.56 -5.03 -9.73
N ALA A 131 -6.59 -5.08 -8.88
CA ALA A 131 -7.32 -6.30 -8.56
C ALA A 131 -8.77 -5.98 -8.23
N ILE A 132 -9.64 -6.93 -8.51
CA ILE A 132 -11.01 -7.00 -7.98
C ILE A 132 -11.12 -8.34 -7.26
N LYS A 133 -11.70 -8.35 -6.06
CA LYS A 133 -11.85 -9.54 -5.22
C LYS A 133 -12.42 -10.72 -6.01
N GLY A 134 -11.67 -11.83 -6.02
CA GLY A 134 -12.01 -13.08 -6.72
C GLY A 134 -11.71 -13.09 -8.23
N GLN A 135 -11.04 -12.07 -8.78
CA GLN A 135 -10.74 -11.98 -10.22
C GLN A 135 -9.25 -12.07 -10.57
N GLY A 136 -8.39 -12.20 -9.55
CA GLY A 136 -6.95 -12.19 -9.72
C GLY A 136 -6.37 -10.78 -9.75
N ALA A 137 -5.03 -10.71 -9.76
CA ALA A 137 -4.26 -9.48 -9.80
C ALA A 137 -3.59 -9.30 -11.15
N PHE A 138 -3.44 -8.04 -11.55
CA PHE A 138 -2.89 -7.67 -12.85
C PHE A 138 -1.90 -6.50 -12.71
N ARG A 139 -0.84 -6.57 -13.50
CA ARG A 139 -0.05 -5.39 -13.87
C ARG A 139 -0.50 -4.99 -15.27
N GLU A 140 -1.15 -3.85 -15.38
CA GLU A 140 -1.82 -3.42 -16.62
C GLU A 140 -2.79 -4.50 -17.12
N LYS A 141 -2.50 -5.16 -18.22
CA LYS A 141 -3.33 -6.25 -18.78
C LYS A 141 -2.73 -7.64 -18.50
N THR A 142 -1.58 -7.71 -17.85
CA THR A 142 -0.85 -8.97 -17.63
C THR A 142 -1.18 -9.53 -16.25
N PRO A 143 -1.70 -10.75 -16.14
CA PRO A 143 -1.89 -11.41 -14.86
C PRO A 143 -0.56 -11.56 -14.12
N ILE A 144 -0.57 -11.34 -12.80
CA ILE A 144 0.61 -11.49 -11.94
C ILE A 144 0.36 -12.50 -10.83
N GLN A 145 1.44 -13.07 -10.32
CA GLN A 145 1.44 -13.95 -9.15
C GLN A 145 2.72 -13.75 -8.35
N VAL A 146 2.63 -14.01 -7.04
CA VAL A 146 3.78 -14.04 -6.14
C VAL A 146 4.83 -15.08 -6.58
N SER A 147 6.05 -14.92 -6.10
CA SER A 147 7.17 -15.82 -6.41
C SER A 147 6.94 -17.25 -5.87
N ARG A 148 7.73 -18.19 -6.40
CA ARG A 148 7.74 -19.60 -5.95
C ARG A 148 8.96 -19.95 -5.11
N THR A 149 9.73 -18.98 -4.68
CA THR A 149 10.91 -19.17 -3.83
C THR A 149 10.47 -19.60 -2.43
N SER A 150 10.95 -20.75 -1.94
CA SER A 150 10.59 -21.30 -0.65
C SER A 150 11.73 -21.30 0.39
N SER A 151 12.92 -20.87 -0.02
CA SER A 151 14.12 -20.85 0.82
C SER A 151 14.45 -19.41 1.25
N LEU A 152 14.63 -19.17 2.55
CA LEU A 152 15.01 -17.84 3.06
C LEU A 152 16.32 -17.32 2.43
N LYS A 153 17.34 -18.19 2.30
CA LYS A 153 18.64 -17.83 1.73
C LYS A 153 18.54 -17.31 0.28
N ASP A 154 17.51 -17.72 -0.46
CA ASP A 154 17.26 -17.31 -1.83
C ASP A 154 16.24 -16.17 -1.94
N SER A 155 15.64 -15.79 -0.81
CA SER A 155 14.61 -14.77 -0.73
C SER A 155 15.19 -13.36 -0.63
N LEU A 156 14.53 -12.43 -1.30
CA LEU A 156 14.73 -10.99 -1.16
C LEU A 156 13.51 -10.39 -0.46
N PHE A 157 13.75 -9.69 0.64
CA PHE A 157 12.71 -9.06 1.43
C PHE A 157 12.67 -7.55 1.23
N VAL A 158 11.55 -6.94 1.63
CA VAL A 158 11.41 -5.49 1.69
C VAL A 158 10.70 -5.10 2.97
N THR A 159 10.96 -3.89 3.50
CA THR A 159 10.40 -3.39 4.74
C THR A 159 10.31 -1.87 4.72
N GLY A 160 9.45 -1.32 5.58
CA GLY A 160 9.44 0.09 5.95
C GLY A 160 9.62 0.29 7.44
N PHE A 161 9.60 1.55 7.85
CA PHE A 161 9.70 1.96 9.26
C PHE A 161 8.67 3.04 9.54
N PRO A 162 7.95 2.97 10.68
CA PRO A 162 6.97 3.98 11.04
C PRO A 162 7.62 5.37 11.18
N TYR A 163 6.86 6.41 10.96
CA TYR A 163 7.30 7.79 11.19
C TYR A 163 7.63 8.02 12.66
N ASP A 164 6.83 7.48 13.59
CA ASP A 164 7.18 7.45 15.01
C ASP A 164 8.17 6.30 15.30
N ARG A 165 9.44 6.65 15.28
CA ARG A 165 10.55 5.70 15.47
C ARG A 165 10.83 5.35 16.92
N ASN A 166 10.22 6.06 17.88
CA ASN A 166 10.57 5.91 19.29
C ASN A 166 9.97 4.66 19.93
N LEU A 167 8.83 4.16 19.41
CA LEU A 167 8.07 3.09 20.05
C LEU A 167 8.54 1.67 19.70
N SER A 168 9.26 1.48 18.58
CA SER A 168 9.54 0.12 18.10
C SER A 168 10.84 -0.06 17.32
N LEU A 169 11.71 0.96 17.28
CA LEU A 169 12.92 0.92 16.43
C LEU A 169 13.84 -0.24 16.78
N ASP A 170 14.13 -0.47 18.05
CA ASP A 170 15.03 -1.55 18.49
C ASP A 170 14.47 -2.93 18.08
N THR A 171 13.17 -3.13 18.23
CA THR A 171 12.50 -4.37 17.83
C THR A 171 12.55 -4.55 16.30
N LEU A 172 12.24 -3.51 15.53
CA LEU A 172 12.32 -3.55 14.08
C LEU A 172 13.75 -3.80 13.58
N MET A 173 14.75 -3.21 14.25
CA MET A 173 16.16 -3.47 13.92
C MET A 173 16.60 -4.89 14.26
N GLN A 174 16.04 -5.51 15.30
CA GLN A 174 16.27 -6.93 15.60
C GLN A 174 15.69 -7.82 14.50
N TYR A 175 14.45 -7.56 14.05
CA TYR A 175 13.85 -8.28 12.90
C TYR A 175 14.68 -8.09 11.63
N TYR A 176 15.03 -6.86 11.32
CA TYR A 176 15.86 -6.52 10.18
C TYR A 176 17.17 -7.32 10.19
N LYS A 177 17.88 -7.33 11.33
CA LYS A 177 19.12 -8.08 11.51
C LYS A 177 18.91 -9.58 11.33
N SER A 178 17.88 -10.17 11.97
CA SER A 178 17.61 -11.60 11.88
C SER A 178 17.30 -12.04 10.45
N ILE A 179 16.42 -11.33 9.75
CA ILE A 179 16.06 -11.62 8.37
C ILE A 179 17.24 -11.42 7.44
N LEU A 180 18.03 -10.34 7.60
CA LEU A 180 19.20 -10.05 6.77
C LEU A 180 20.26 -11.16 6.85
N GLN A 181 20.47 -11.75 8.04
CA GLN A 181 21.44 -12.82 8.23
C GLN A 181 21.05 -14.14 7.55
N LYS A 182 19.76 -14.33 7.24
CA LYS A 182 19.19 -15.57 6.71
C LYS A 182 18.77 -15.48 5.25
N SER A 183 18.74 -14.28 4.69
CA SER A 183 18.20 -13.99 3.37
C SER A 183 19.24 -13.48 2.39
N ARG A 184 18.86 -13.33 1.12
CA ARG A 184 19.68 -12.71 0.08
C ARG A 184 19.86 -11.21 0.32
N GLY A 185 18.95 -10.58 1.04
CA GLY A 185 19.01 -9.19 1.43
C GLY A 185 17.65 -8.58 1.71
N ILE A 186 17.67 -7.31 2.15
CA ILE A 186 16.46 -6.53 2.41
C ILE A 186 16.53 -5.23 1.62
N ARG A 187 15.40 -4.75 1.14
CA ARG A 187 15.23 -3.42 0.52
C ARG A 187 14.38 -2.54 1.42
N ARG A 188 14.54 -1.24 1.28
CA ARG A 188 13.70 -0.21 1.87
C ARG A 188 13.43 0.82 0.76
N THR A 189 12.32 0.70 0.05
CA THR A 189 12.01 1.57 -1.08
C THR A 189 11.43 2.90 -0.65
N GLY A 190 10.63 2.91 0.42
CA GLY A 190 10.03 4.11 0.98
C GLY A 190 8.61 4.42 0.49
N ALA A 191 7.98 3.43 -0.16
CA ALA A 191 6.58 3.47 -0.60
C ALA A 191 5.97 2.08 -0.35
N ALA A 192 5.06 1.98 0.61
CA ALA A 192 4.48 0.70 1.06
C ALA A 192 3.70 0.00 -0.05
N THR A 193 2.94 0.77 -0.84
CA THR A 193 2.14 0.23 -1.93
C THR A 193 3.00 -0.32 -3.08
N LEU A 194 4.18 0.28 -3.33
CA LEU A 194 5.16 -0.21 -4.30
C LEU A 194 5.74 -1.55 -3.83
N ASP A 195 6.12 -1.64 -2.56
CA ASP A 195 6.70 -2.82 -1.96
C ASP A 195 5.73 -4.02 -2.06
N LEU A 196 4.46 -3.80 -1.73
CA LEU A 196 3.39 -4.78 -1.83
C LEU A 196 3.09 -5.17 -3.29
N CYS A 197 3.04 -4.22 -4.23
CA CYS A 197 2.83 -4.52 -5.65
C CYS A 197 3.99 -5.33 -6.24
N TRP A 198 5.23 -5.03 -5.86
CA TRP A 198 6.38 -5.79 -6.31
C TRP A 198 6.47 -7.18 -5.68
N LEU A 199 5.97 -7.35 -4.45
CA LEU A 199 5.76 -8.67 -3.85
C LEU A 199 4.70 -9.45 -4.64
N ALA A 200 3.57 -8.83 -4.97
CA ALA A 200 2.50 -9.46 -5.75
C ALA A 200 2.96 -9.90 -7.15
N GLU A 201 3.91 -9.18 -7.76
CA GLU A 201 4.54 -9.53 -9.04
C GLU A 201 5.69 -10.55 -8.90
N GLY A 202 6.01 -10.97 -7.67
CA GLY A 202 7.03 -11.97 -7.39
C GLY A 202 8.46 -11.46 -7.37
N LYS A 203 8.69 -10.15 -7.20
CA LYS A 203 10.03 -9.54 -7.07
C LYS A 203 10.60 -9.67 -5.66
N PHE A 204 9.72 -9.76 -4.66
CA PHE A 204 10.05 -10.00 -3.26
C PHE A 204 9.32 -11.23 -2.74
N GLU A 205 9.89 -11.91 -1.76
CA GLU A 205 9.28 -13.04 -1.09
C GLU A 205 8.50 -12.65 0.16
N GLY A 206 8.80 -11.49 0.73
CA GLY A 206 8.06 -10.98 1.89
C GLY A 206 8.29 -9.50 2.14
N TYR A 207 7.30 -8.91 2.79
CA TYR A 207 7.24 -7.53 3.26
C TYR A 207 6.70 -7.51 4.68
N TYR A 208 7.26 -6.66 5.54
CA TYR A 208 6.76 -6.43 6.89
C TYR A 208 6.95 -4.97 7.29
N GLU A 209 5.94 -4.42 7.96
CA GLU A 209 5.97 -3.05 8.46
C GLU A 209 4.97 -2.85 9.60
N LEU A 210 5.31 -1.95 10.53
CA LEU A 210 4.45 -1.46 11.60
C LEU A 210 4.10 0.01 11.37
N GLY A 211 2.95 0.44 11.89
CA GLY A 211 2.52 1.84 11.82
C GLY A 211 1.81 2.23 10.53
N LEU A 212 1.51 1.26 9.66
CA LEU A 212 0.76 1.47 8.43
C LEU A 212 -0.66 1.98 8.70
N LYS A 213 -1.18 2.73 7.74
CA LYS A 213 -2.54 3.26 7.74
C LYS A 213 -3.43 2.48 6.75
N PRO A 214 -4.76 2.61 6.85
CA PRO A 214 -5.67 1.91 5.94
C PRO A 214 -5.38 2.13 4.46
N TRP A 215 -4.98 3.34 4.07
CA TRP A 215 -4.69 3.71 2.68
C TRP A 215 -3.40 3.11 2.13
N ASP A 216 -2.42 2.79 2.99
CA ASP A 216 -1.20 2.06 2.60
C ASP A 216 -1.52 0.60 2.25
N MET A 217 -2.59 0.03 2.84
CA MET A 217 -2.85 -1.41 2.81
C MET A 217 -4.05 -1.83 1.95
N ALA A 218 -5.08 -0.97 1.81
CA ALA A 218 -6.35 -1.40 1.21
C ALA A 218 -6.20 -1.87 -0.24
N ALA A 219 -5.60 -1.06 -1.09
CA ALA A 219 -5.44 -1.39 -2.50
C ALA A 219 -4.37 -2.47 -2.71
N ALA A 220 -3.15 -2.21 -2.24
CA ALA A 220 -2.02 -3.09 -2.48
C ALA A 220 -2.13 -4.43 -1.74
N GLY A 221 -2.77 -4.46 -0.56
CA GLY A 221 -3.07 -5.70 0.16
C GLY A 221 -4.00 -6.61 -0.64
N LEU A 222 -5.07 -6.08 -1.23
CA LEU A 222 -5.93 -6.88 -2.10
C LEU A 222 -5.16 -7.42 -3.31
N ILE A 223 -4.29 -6.60 -3.92
CA ILE A 223 -3.47 -7.03 -5.06
C ILE A 223 -2.59 -8.22 -4.67
N VAL A 224 -1.97 -8.20 -3.47
CA VAL A 224 -1.18 -9.35 -2.97
C VAL A 224 -2.05 -10.60 -2.78
N LEU A 225 -3.23 -10.47 -2.16
CA LEU A 225 -4.13 -11.61 -1.94
C LEU A 225 -4.61 -12.21 -3.26
N GLU A 226 -4.99 -11.38 -4.22
CA GLU A 226 -5.44 -11.81 -5.55
C GLU A 226 -4.28 -12.39 -6.39
N ALA A 227 -3.03 -11.98 -6.14
CA ALA A 227 -1.83 -12.59 -6.69
C ALA A 227 -1.43 -13.92 -6.00
N LYS A 228 -2.26 -14.46 -5.10
CA LYS A 228 -2.05 -15.69 -4.32
C LYS A 228 -0.98 -15.56 -3.24
N GLY A 229 -0.67 -14.35 -2.80
CA GLY A 229 0.12 -14.10 -1.60
C GLY A 229 -0.67 -14.36 -0.31
N LYS A 230 0.03 -14.37 0.80
CA LYS A 230 -0.53 -14.48 2.16
C LYS A 230 -0.26 -13.18 2.92
N ILE A 231 -1.28 -12.67 3.61
CA ILE A 231 -1.15 -11.50 4.48
C ILE A 231 -1.74 -11.83 5.85
N THR A 232 -1.02 -11.41 6.88
CA THR A 232 -1.46 -11.37 8.29
C THR A 232 -0.98 -10.06 8.92
N SER A 233 -1.35 -9.79 10.16
CA SER A 233 -0.55 -8.90 11.01
C SER A 233 0.78 -9.59 11.36
N MET A 234 1.75 -8.85 11.88
CA MET A 234 3.06 -9.42 12.25
C MET A 234 2.99 -10.37 13.44
N ASP A 235 1.89 -10.36 14.21
CA ASP A 235 1.59 -11.32 15.29
C ASP A 235 0.76 -12.53 14.83
N GLY A 236 0.54 -12.67 13.51
CA GLY A 236 -0.13 -13.81 12.89
C GLY A 236 -1.66 -13.76 12.88
N ASN A 237 -2.29 -12.68 13.36
CA ASN A 237 -3.74 -12.53 13.26
C ASN A 237 -4.18 -12.23 11.82
N ASP A 238 -5.47 -12.43 11.55
CA ASP A 238 -6.06 -12.17 10.24
C ASP A 238 -5.82 -10.73 9.77
N PHE A 239 -5.63 -10.58 8.46
CA PHE A 239 -5.42 -9.28 7.84
C PHE A 239 -6.62 -8.35 8.03
N SER A 240 -6.35 -7.15 8.52
CA SER A 240 -7.30 -6.05 8.58
C SER A 240 -6.57 -4.75 8.29
N ILE A 241 -7.13 -3.91 7.43
CA ILE A 241 -6.58 -2.58 7.15
C ILE A 241 -6.68 -1.62 8.34
N LEU A 242 -7.41 -1.99 9.39
CA LEU A 242 -7.54 -1.20 10.62
C LEU A 242 -6.46 -1.52 11.65
N ILE A 243 -5.68 -2.59 11.44
CA ILE A 243 -4.56 -2.96 12.31
C ILE A 243 -3.27 -2.41 11.69
N PRO A 244 -2.52 -1.54 12.39
CA PRO A 244 -1.34 -0.88 11.85
C PRO A 244 -0.10 -1.80 11.84
N SER A 245 -0.26 -3.04 11.42
CA SER A 245 0.74 -4.10 11.41
C SER A 245 0.50 -5.03 10.24
N LEU A 246 1.50 -5.24 9.41
CA LEU A 246 1.37 -6.07 8.22
C LEU A 246 2.59 -6.94 7.98
N LEU A 247 2.33 -8.21 7.74
CA LEU A 247 3.26 -9.19 7.18
C LEU A 247 2.63 -9.77 5.91
N ALA A 248 3.23 -9.49 4.76
CA ALA A 248 2.84 -10.08 3.48
C ALA A 248 3.96 -10.98 2.95
N SER A 249 3.60 -12.05 2.25
CA SER A 249 4.59 -12.94 1.63
C SER A 249 4.01 -13.69 0.44
N ASN A 250 4.87 -14.44 -0.24
CA ASN A 250 4.47 -15.40 -1.27
C ASN A 250 3.76 -16.66 -0.72
N GLY A 251 3.48 -16.70 0.60
CA GLY A 251 2.89 -17.85 1.30
C GLY A 251 3.89 -18.94 1.69
N LEU A 252 4.95 -19.15 0.94
CA LEU A 252 5.91 -20.23 1.16
C LEU A 252 6.91 -19.92 2.29
N VAL A 253 7.22 -18.64 2.50
CA VAL A 253 8.12 -18.19 3.56
C VAL A 253 7.40 -17.54 4.74
N HIS A 254 6.07 -17.50 4.72
CA HIS A 254 5.26 -16.77 5.70
C HIS A 254 5.48 -17.25 7.14
N GLU A 255 5.39 -18.55 7.37
CA GLU A 255 5.56 -19.15 8.70
C GLU A 255 6.98 -18.94 9.25
N TYR A 256 7.99 -18.93 8.38
CA TYR A 256 9.36 -18.61 8.78
C TYR A 256 9.49 -17.16 9.27
N LEU A 257 8.80 -16.22 8.60
CA LEU A 257 8.79 -14.81 9.01
C LEU A 257 8.05 -14.62 10.32
N LEU A 258 6.89 -15.27 10.50
CA LEU A 258 6.15 -15.23 11.77
C LEU A 258 7.02 -15.75 12.92
N ALA A 259 7.72 -16.87 12.75
CA ALA A 259 8.61 -17.41 13.78
C ALA A 259 9.77 -16.44 14.16
N GLU A 260 10.24 -15.61 13.24
CA GLU A 260 11.24 -14.57 13.55
C GLU A 260 10.68 -13.46 14.44
N PHE A 261 9.37 -13.25 14.40
CA PHE A 261 8.69 -12.18 15.16
C PHE A 261 8.14 -12.70 16.51
N GLU A 262 7.98 -14.03 16.68
CA GLU A 262 7.49 -14.64 17.92
C GLU A 262 8.32 -14.25 19.14
N GLY A 263 7.63 -13.90 20.22
CA GLY A 263 8.25 -13.52 21.50
C GLY A 263 8.78 -12.08 21.57
N GLN A 264 8.71 -11.30 20.48
CA GLN A 264 9.19 -9.92 20.45
C GLN A 264 8.05 -8.90 20.27
N ILE A 265 6.93 -9.29 19.64
CA ILE A 265 5.79 -8.41 19.32
C ILE A 265 5.07 -7.92 20.59
N ASN A 266 5.04 -8.69 21.67
CA ASN A 266 4.45 -8.27 22.96
C ASN A 266 5.12 -7.03 23.58
N ARG A 267 6.18 -6.51 22.97
CA ARG A 267 6.87 -5.28 23.38
C ARG A 267 6.52 -4.07 22.50
N VAL A 268 5.75 -4.28 21.43
CA VAL A 268 5.30 -3.21 20.54
C VAL A 268 3.95 -2.72 21.02
N VAL A 269 3.88 -1.47 21.48
CA VAL A 269 2.62 -0.79 21.79
C VAL A 269 2.14 -0.15 20.48
N TYR A 270 0.95 -0.52 20.02
CA TYR A 270 0.32 0.04 18.83
C TYR A 270 -0.25 1.45 19.09
#